data_da7407cc4335cdbd5872dcb2f190a2a9
#
_entry.id   da7407cc4335cdbd5872dcb2f190a2a9
#
_cell.length_a   1.000
_cell.length_b   1.000
_cell.length_c   1.000
_cell.angle_alpha   90.00
_cell.angle_beta   90.00
_cell.angle_gamma   90.00
#
_symmetry.space_group_name_H-M   'P 1'
#
loop_
_entity.id
_entity.type
_entity.pdbx_description
1 polymer ?
#
loop_
_entity_poly.entity_id
_entity_poly.type
_entity_poly.pdbx_seq_one_letter_code
_entity_poly.pdbx_strand_id
1 'polypeptide(L)'
;VVLKGDEGLRVLAQNVVVGIDPEGAGLVSLDASGDLDVSTTGENAMRYVGDRLVYSTADETMRLTGKPSVEIRTRLEGAEVVALGQAAIYNLGTGLLRLTGDPVLKIAEGELRGREVVFDQQTKRLKATGRWKMTLNPKTIAKMREGTKKQGEMKTGTR
;
A
#
# COMPACT_ATOMS: atom_id res chain seq x y z
N VAL A 1 4.08 -14.85 17.24
CA VAL A 1 4.42 -13.66 18.05
C VAL A 1 3.51 -12.51 17.64
N VAL A 2 2.93 -11.85 18.61
CA VAL A 2 2.03 -10.71 18.40
C VAL A 2 2.65 -9.49 19.08
N LEU A 3 2.91 -8.45 18.28
CA LEU A 3 3.32 -7.15 18.79
C LEU A 3 2.17 -6.16 18.56
N LYS A 4 1.82 -5.38 19.57
CA LYS A 4 0.82 -4.32 19.48
C LYS A 4 1.48 -2.98 19.80
N GLY A 5 1.35 -2.01 18.90
CA GLY A 5 1.81 -0.65 19.11
C GLY A 5 0.69 0.26 19.58
N ASP A 6 1.06 1.43 20.08
CA ASP A 6 0.11 2.41 20.65
C ASP A 6 -0.87 2.98 19.60
N GLU A 7 -0.50 2.96 18.31
CA GLU A 7 -1.33 3.46 17.23
C GLU A 7 -2.13 2.35 16.53
N GLY A 8 -2.37 1.23 17.22
CA GLY A 8 -3.13 0.13 16.64
C GLY A 8 -2.35 -0.71 15.64
N LEU A 9 -1.03 -0.71 15.73
CA LEU A 9 -0.19 -1.60 14.92
C LEU A 9 -0.16 -2.99 15.54
N ARG A 10 -0.45 -4.00 14.71
CA ARG A 10 -0.40 -5.40 15.11
C ARG A 10 0.48 -6.17 14.13
N VAL A 11 1.46 -6.88 14.65
CA VAL A 11 2.37 -7.71 13.85
C VAL A 11 2.23 -9.16 14.29
N LEU A 12 1.90 -10.04 13.36
CA LEU A 12 1.89 -11.48 13.55
C LEU A 12 3.03 -12.06 12.70
N ALA A 13 3.92 -12.82 13.33
CA ALA A 13 5.04 -13.47 12.65
C ALA A 13 5.50 -14.69 13.44
N GLN A 14 6.25 -15.58 12.79
CA GLN A 14 6.84 -16.74 13.48
C GLN A 14 8.05 -16.32 14.32
N ASN A 15 8.85 -15.39 13.81
CA ASN A 15 10.03 -14.89 14.50
C ASN A 15 10.04 -13.37 14.48
N VAL A 16 10.37 -12.78 15.62
CA VAL A 16 10.50 -11.33 15.75
C VAL A 16 11.75 -11.00 16.54
N VAL A 17 12.60 -10.14 15.98
CA VAL A 17 13.76 -9.58 16.64
C VAL A 17 13.55 -8.08 16.78
N VAL A 18 13.64 -7.59 17.98
CA VAL A 18 13.41 -6.19 18.32
C VAL A 18 14.71 -5.58 18.80
N GLY A 19 15.14 -4.49 18.17
CA GLY A 19 16.24 -3.67 18.65
C GLY A 19 15.71 -2.55 19.53
N ILE A 20 16.25 -2.43 20.72
CA ILE A 20 15.86 -1.40 21.69
C ILE A 20 17.07 -0.51 21.96
N ASP A 21 16.82 0.79 22.07
CA ASP A 21 17.86 1.74 22.42
C ASP A 21 18.35 1.44 23.85
N PRO A 22 19.68 1.23 24.07
CA PRO A 22 20.24 1.00 25.40
C PRO A 22 19.96 2.13 26.38
N GLU A 23 19.76 3.34 25.89
CA GLU A 23 19.45 4.51 26.72
C GLU A 23 17.95 4.68 27.01
N GLY A 24 17.13 3.69 26.62
CA GLY A 24 15.71 3.64 26.97
C GLY A 24 14.78 4.47 26.12
N ALA A 25 15.21 4.93 24.94
CA ALA A 25 14.40 5.76 24.06
C ALA A 25 13.38 4.98 23.19
N GLY A 26 13.27 3.67 23.37
CA GLY A 26 12.27 2.86 22.70
C GLY A 26 12.80 1.98 21.57
N LEU A 27 11.93 1.66 20.63
CA LEU A 27 12.21 0.74 19.54
C LEU A 27 13.11 1.40 18.47
N VAL A 28 14.26 0.78 18.16
CA VAL A 28 15.16 1.24 17.09
C VAL A 28 15.03 0.43 15.82
N SER A 29 14.70 -0.85 15.96
CA SER A 29 14.53 -1.73 14.78
C SER A 29 13.58 -2.87 15.10
N LEU A 30 12.98 -3.40 14.04
CA LEU A 30 12.12 -4.56 14.10
C LEU A 30 12.40 -5.43 12.89
N ASP A 31 12.67 -6.71 13.11
CA ASP A 31 12.83 -7.71 12.05
C ASP A 31 11.87 -8.86 12.36
N ALA A 32 10.78 -8.94 11.60
CA ALA A 32 9.76 -9.95 11.76
C ALA A 32 9.73 -10.85 10.51
N SER A 33 9.66 -12.15 10.72
CA SER A 33 9.69 -13.11 9.61
C SER A 33 8.83 -14.33 9.88
N GLY A 34 8.38 -14.95 8.78
CA GLY A 34 7.56 -16.16 8.76
C GLY A 34 6.08 -15.87 8.94
N ASP A 35 5.28 -16.18 7.91
CA ASP A 35 3.83 -15.99 7.88
C ASP A 35 3.41 -14.62 8.42
N LEU A 36 4.03 -13.60 7.85
CA LEU A 36 3.90 -12.22 8.31
C LEU A 36 2.52 -11.66 7.98
N ASP A 37 1.83 -11.13 8.99
CA ASP A 37 0.58 -10.39 8.85
C ASP A 37 0.66 -9.14 9.73
N VAL A 38 0.71 -7.99 9.09
CA VAL A 38 0.81 -6.68 9.76
C VAL A 38 -0.46 -5.90 9.48
N SER A 39 -1.10 -5.40 10.50
CA SER A 39 -2.30 -4.58 10.34
C SER A 39 -2.22 -3.31 11.17
N THR A 40 -2.77 -2.24 10.63
CA THR A 40 -2.94 -0.97 11.31
C THR A 40 -4.42 -0.66 11.42
N THR A 41 -4.81 0.13 12.41
CA THR A 41 -6.18 0.61 12.60
C THR A 41 -6.26 2.11 12.38
N GLY A 42 -7.46 2.65 12.16
CA GLY A 42 -7.69 4.07 11.97
C GLY A 42 -8.20 4.40 10.58
N GLU A 43 -8.17 5.67 10.21
CA GLU A 43 -8.68 6.15 8.92
C GLU A 43 -7.90 5.60 7.72
N ASN A 44 -6.61 5.35 7.92
CA ASN A 44 -5.71 4.80 6.90
C ASN A 44 -5.34 3.35 7.23
N ALA A 45 -6.31 2.56 7.67
CA ALA A 45 -6.08 1.17 8.00
C ALA A 45 -5.50 0.40 6.82
N MET A 46 -4.39 -0.30 7.07
CA MET A 46 -3.69 -1.09 6.07
C MET A 46 -3.42 -2.49 6.62
N ARG A 47 -3.42 -3.46 5.73
CA ARG A 47 -2.99 -4.82 6.05
C ARG A 47 -1.91 -5.25 5.08
N TYR A 48 -0.80 -5.74 5.62
CA TYR A 48 0.33 -6.22 4.85
C TYR A 48 0.53 -7.70 5.14
N VAL A 49 0.62 -8.49 4.09
CA VAL A 49 0.89 -9.93 4.18
C VAL A 49 2.13 -10.22 3.36
N GLY A 50 3.09 -10.94 3.93
CA GLY A 50 4.35 -11.26 3.29
C GLY A 50 5.17 -12.24 4.11
N ASP A 51 6.49 -12.30 3.86
CA ASP A 51 7.40 -13.21 4.56
C ASP A 51 8.28 -12.51 5.58
N ARG A 52 8.66 -11.26 5.30
CA ARG A 52 9.59 -10.52 6.17
C ARG A 52 9.28 -9.04 6.18
N LEU A 53 9.38 -8.48 7.36
CA LEU A 53 9.28 -7.05 7.61
C LEU A 53 10.54 -6.59 8.31
N VAL A 54 11.20 -5.56 7.78
CA VAL A 54 12.32 -4.91 8.45
C VAL A 54 11.97 -3.43 8.62
N TYR A 55 11.95 -2.99 9.86
CA TYR A 55 11.69 -1.60 10.24
C TYR A 55 12.94 -1.00 10.86
N SER A 56 13.26 0.25 10.48
CA SER A 56 14.37 1.00 11.06
C SER A 56 13.89 2.42 11.39
N THR A 57 14.08 2.84 12.63
CA THR A 57 13.76 4.21 13.03
C THR A 57 14.77 5.21 12.48
N ALA A 58 16.04 4.81 12.32
CA ALA A 58 17.08 5.70 11.79
C ALA A 58 16.77 6.13 10.35
N ASP A 59 16.29 5.20 9.53
CA ASP A 59 15.93 5.46 8.13
C ASP A 59 14.47 5.87 7.96
N GLU A 60 13.66 5.76 8.99
CA GLU A 60 12.21 5.94 8.96
C GLU A 60 11.54 5.08 7.88
N THR A 61 12.10 3.88 7.65
CA THR A 61 11.61 2.99 6.59
C THR A 61 11.10 1.66 7.14
N MET A 62 10.09 1.16 6.48
CA MET A 62 9.56 -0.19 6.69
C MET A 62 9.64 -0.92 5.35
N ARG A 63 10.36 -2.02 5.33
CA ARG A 63 10.57 -2.82 4.13
C ARG A 63 9.91 -4.17 4.30
N LEU A 64 9.05 -4.51 3.34
CA LEU A 64 8.34 -5.79 3.32
C LEU A 64 8.75 -6.58 2.09
N THR A 65 8.99 -7.86 2.29
CA THR A 65 9.26 -8.79 1.19
C THR A 65 8.35 -10.00 1.30
N GLY A 66 8.04 -10.61 0.17
CA GLY A 66 7.19 -11.78 0.12
C GLY A 66 7.64 -12.77 -0.93
N LYS A 67 7.34 -14.04 -0.69
CA LYS A 67 7.55 -15.14 -1.63
C LYS A 67 6.25 -15.95 -1.73
N PRO A 68 5.52 -15.84 -2.85
CA PRO A 68 5.89 -15.19 -4.11
C PRO A 68 5.66 -13.67 -4.12
N SER A 69 4.87 -13.12 -3.21
CA SER A 69 4.55 -11.70 -3.26
C SER A 69 4.16 -11.14 -1.89
N VAL A 70 4.31 -9.83 -1.76
CA VAL A 70 3.71 -9.04 -0.68
C VAL A 70 2.31 -8.63 -1.13
N GLU A 71 1.33 -8.79 -0.27
CA GLU A 71 -0.02 -8.30 -0.49
C GLU A 71 -0.32 -7.17 0.47
N ILE A 72 -0.77 -6.04 -0.05
CA ILE A 72 -1.14 -4.88 0.74
C ILE A 72 -2.60 -4.56 0.44
N ARG A 73 -3.42 -4.53 1.49
CA ARG A 73 -4.83 -4.16 1.39
C ARG A 73 -5.09 -2.88 2.15
N THR A 74 -5.79 -1.96 1.52
CA THR A 74 -6.21 -0.71 2.14
C THR A 74 -7.51 -0.24 1.52
N ARG A 75 -8.10 0.80 2.11
CA ARG A 75 -9.25 1.48 1.52
C ARG A 75 -8.90 2.92 1.22
N LEU A 76 -9.23 3.34 0.01
CA LEU A 76 -9.11 4.72 -0.42
C LEU A 76 -10.52 5.24 -0.75
N GLU A 77 -10.95 6.26 -0.02
CA GLU A 77 -12.28 6.86 -0.21
C GLU A 77 -13.42 5.82 -0.18
N GLY A 78 -13.29 4.84 0.72
CA GLY A 78 -14.28 3.77 0.87
C GLY A 78 -14.15 2.61 -0.11
N ALA A 79 -13.27 2.70 -1.10
CA ALA A 79 -13.02 1.64 -2.07
C ALA A 79 -11.83 0.78 -1.66
N GLU A 80 -11.96 -0.54 -1.80
CA GLU A 80 -10.88 -1.47 -1.50
C GLU A 80 -9.80 -1.41 -2.59
N VAL A 81 -8.54 -1.34 -2.15
CA VAL A 81 -7.36 -1.37 -3.02
C VAL A 81 -6.48 -2.52 -2.57
N VAL A 82 -6.09 -3.39 -3.50
CA VAL A 82 -5.17 -4.50 -3.25
C VAL A 82 -3.93 -4.31 -4.12
N ALA A 83 -2.78 -4.25 -3.48
CA ALA A 83 -1.50 -4.11 -4.18
C ALA A 83 -0.66 -5.37 -3.97
N LEU A 84 -0.11 -5.90 -5.05
CA LEU A 84 0.75 -7.08 -5.05
C LEU A 84 2.10 -6.71 -5.64
N GLY A 85 3.18 -7.22 -5.05
CA GLY A 85 4.54 -7.01 -5.55
C GLY A 85 5.51 -7.93 -4.83
N GLN A 86 6.77 -7.94 -5.25
CA GLN A 86 7.79 -8.74 -4.58
C GLN A 86 8.32 -8.05 -3.33
N ALA A 87 8.40 -6.73 -3.37
CA ALA A 87 8.87 -5.93 -2.26
C ALA A 87 8.10 -4.62 -2.16
N ALA A 88 7.91 -4.16 -0.95
CA ALA A 88 7.31 -2.87 -0.64
C ALA A 88 8.21 -2.12 0.34
N ILE A 89 8.44 -0.84 0.08
CA ILE A 89 9.20 0.04 0.96
C ILE A 89 8.29 1.21 1.32
N TYR A 90 8.01 1.35 2.60
CA TYR A 90 7.22 2.45 3.13
C TYR A 90 8.12 3.41 3.89
N ASN A 91 8.10 4.68 3.51
CA ASN A 91 8.81 5.73 4.22
C ASN A 91 7.82 6.43 5.15
N LEU A 92 8.03 6.27 6.46
CA LEU A 92 7.14 6.83 7.46
C LEU A 92 7.22 8.36 7.54
N GLY A 93 8.40 8.93 7.23
CA GLY A 93 8.58 10.37 7.24
C GLY A 93 7.87 11.09 6.10
N THR A 94 7.89 10.52 4.90
CA THR A 94 7.29 11.12 3.71
C THR A 94 5.88 10.59 3.38
N GLY A 95 5.49 9.44 3.93
CA GLY A 95 4.23 8.79 3.59
C GLY A 95 4.23 8.10 2.23
N LEU A 96 5.40 7.87 1.64
CA LEU A 96 5.52 7.23 0.33
C LEU A 96 5.64 5.71 0.48
N LEU A 97 4.78 5.00 -0.21
CA LEU A 97 4.85 3.54 -0.35
C LEU A 97 5.30 3.22 -1.78
N ARG A 98 6.42 2.51 -1.89
CA ARG A 98 6.98 2.09 -3.16
C ARG A 98 6.87 0.58 -3.29
N LEU A 99 6.23 0.12 -4.37
CA LEU A 99 6.03 -1.29 -4.66
C LEU A 99 6.82 -1.66 -5.90
N THR A 100 7.67 -2.68 -5.79
CA THR A 100 8.58 -3.14 -6.85
C THR A 100 8.42 -4.63 -7.10
N GLY A 101 9.02 -5.13 -8.22
CA GLY A 101 8.95 -6.53 -8.61
C GLY A 101 7.62 -6.87 -9.28
N ASP A 102 7.42 -6.32 -10.48
CA ASP A 102 6.21 -6.50 -11.28
C ASP A 102 4.93 -6.23 -10.50
N PRO A 103 4.79 -5.04 -9.91
CA PRO A 103 3.65 -4.74 -9.06
C PRO A 103 2.34 -4.73 -9.82
N VAL A 104 1.30 -5.18 -9.15
CA VAL A 104 -0.07 -5.16 -9.64
C VAL A 104 -0.92 -4.44 -8.62
N LEU A 105 -1.63 -3.42 -9.05
CA LEU A 105 -2.60 -2.72 -8.23
C LEU A 105 -4.00 -3.08 -8.72
N LYS A 106 -4.82 -3.62 -7.83
CA LYS A 106 -6.22 -3.98 -8.11
C LYS A 106 -7.14 -3.00 -7.41
N ILE A 107 -7.98 -2.36 -8.19
CA ILE A 107 -9.02 -1.46 -7.71
C ILE A 107 -10.36 -1.91 -8.26
N ALA A 108 -11.47 -1.33 -7.78
CA ALA A 108 -12.80 -1.69 -8.27
C ALA A 108 -12.94 -1.48 -9.78
N GLU A 109 -12.25 -0.48 -10.33
CA GLU A 109 -12.30 -0.09 -11.74
C GLU A 109 -11.46 -0.98 -12.66
N GLY A 110 -10.48 -1.72 -12.11
CA GLY A 110 -9.60 -2.55 -12.94
C GLY A 110 -8.25 -2.84 -12.29
N GLU A 111 -7.24 -3.02 -13.13
CA GLU A 111 -5.87 -3.31 -12.69
C GLU A 111 -4.87 -2.34 -13.31
N LEU A 112 -3.85 -2.00 -12.53
CA LEU A 112 -2.69 -1.23 -12.97
C LEU A 112 -1.43 -2.07 -12.77
N ARG A 113 -0.63 -2.23 -13.83
CA ARG A 113 0.64 -2.97 -13.79
C ARG A 113 1.77 -2.09 -14.30
N GLY A 114 2.93 -2.17 -13.66
CA GLY A 114 4.12 -1.44 -14.06
C GLY A 114 5.38 -2.08 -13.48
N ARG A 115 6.51 -1.41 -13.63
CA ARG A 115 7.76 -1.83 -12.99
C ARG A 115 7.82 -1.40 -11.54
N GLU A 116 7.26 -0.24 -11.27
CA GLU A 116 7.23 0.35 -9.95
C GLU A 116 5.93 1.13 -9.79
N VAL A 117 5.30 0.96 -8.65
CA VAL A 117 4.13 1.74 -8.28
C VAL A 117 4.49 2.49 -7.00
N VAL A 118 4.29 3.80 -7.02
CA VAL A 118 4.49 4.67 -5.85
C VAL A 118 3.15 5.24 -5.44
N PHE A 119 2.79 5.02 -4.20
CA PHE A 119 1.59 5.58 -3.60
C PHE A 119 1.98 6.60 -2.54
N ASP A 120 1.43 7.82 -2.67
CA ASP A 120 1.62 8.89 -1.70
C ASP A 120 0.37 8.97 -0.81
N GLN A 121 0.52 8.62 0.46
CA GLN A 121 -0.59 8.64 1.40
C GLN A 121 -1.08 10.05 1.73
N GLN A 122 -0.20 11.04 1.67
CA GLN A 122 -0.58 12.42 1.98
C GLN A 122 -1.44 13.04 0.88
N THR A 123 -1.06 12.85 -0.37
CA THR A 123 -1.77 13.42 -1.53
C THR A 123 -2.82 12.46 -2.10
N LYS A 124 -2.84 11.21 -1.66
CA LYS A 124 -3.68 10.13 -2.20
C LYS A 124 -3.46 9.89 -3.69
N ARG A 125 -2.24 10.18 -4.18
CA ARG A 125 -1.86 9.97 -5.56
C ARG A 125 -1.10 8.67 -5.74
N LEU A 126 -1.33 8.05 -6.88
CA LEU A 126 -0.68 6.83 -7.28
C LEU A 126 0.03 7.08 -8.61
N LYS A 127 1.30 6.68 -8.68
CA LYS A 127 2.13 6.82 -9.87
C LYS A 127 2.72 5.47 -10.23
N ALA A 128 2.49 5.03 -11.47
CA ALA A 128 3.12 3.86 -12.03
C ALA A 128 4.20 4.29 -13.01
N THR A 129 5.41 3.76 -12.85
CA THR A 129 6.56 4.05 -13.71
C THR A 129 7.06 2.80 -14.41
N GLY A 130 7.80 2.99 -15.50
CA GLY A 130 8.20 1.91 -16.40
C GLY A 130 7.05 1.55 -17.33
N ARG A 131 7.19 0.51 -18.12
CA ARG A 131 6.12 0.07 -19.02
C ARG A 131 4.89 -0.33 -18.19
N TRP A 132 3.92 0.56 -18.09
CA TRP A 132 2.70 0.32 -17.34
C TRP A 132 1.55 -0.06 -18.27
N LYS A 133 0.63 -0.83 -17.74
CA LYS A 133 -0.59 -1.25 -18.40
C LYS A 133 -1.75 -1.08 -17.44
N MET A 134 -2.79 -0.40 -17.89
CA MET A 134 -4.03 -0.27 -17.15
C MET A 134 -5.12 -1.04 -17.88
N THR A 135 -5.81 -1.90 -17.16
CA THR A 135 -6.95 -2.66 -17.69
C THR A 135 -8.18 -2.28 -16.87
N LEU A 136 -9.15 -1.68 -17.53
CA LEU A 136 -10.42 -1.29 -16.90
C LEU A 136 -11.46 -2.38 -17.13
N ASN A 137 -12.31 -2.63 -16.13
CA ASN A 137 -13.40 -3.58 -16.30
C ASN A 137 -14.53 -2.98 -17.15
N PRO A 138 -15.39 -3.82 -17.80
CA PRO A 138 -16.44 -3.31 -18.66
C PRO A 138 -17.44 -2.38 -17.98
N LYS A 139 -17.74 -2.61 -16.71
CA LYS A 139 -18.65 -1.76 -15.94
C LYS A 139 -18.08 -0.36 -15.74
N THR A 140 -16.77 -0.26 -15.50
CA THR A 140 -16.07 1.01 -15.35
C THR A 140 -16.08 1.80 -16.64
N ILE A 141 -15.82 1.15 -17.77
CA ILE A 141 -15.86 1.78 -19.10
C ILE A 141 -17.24 2.35 -19.37
N ALA A 142 -18.31 1.60 -19.06
CA ALA A 142 -19.67 2.06 -19.22
C ALA A 142 -19.97 3.30 -18.38
N LYS A 143 -19.55 3.32 -17.10
CA LYS A 143 -19.69 4.47 -16.22
C LYS A 143 -18.95 5.71 -16.73
N MET A 144 -17.75 5.53 -17.26
CA MET A 144 -16.97 6.63 -17.82
C MET A 144 -17.67 7.24 -19.03
N ARG A 145 -18.27 6.43 -19.89
CA ARG A 145 -19.05 6.90 -21.06
C ARG A 145 -20.27 7.71 -20.63
N GLU A 146 -21.01 7.24 -19.63
CA GLU A 146 -22.16 7.96 -19.08
C GLU A 146 -21.75 9.31 -18.46
N GLY A 147 -20.66 9.32 -17.69
CA GLY A 147 -20.11 10.54 -17.11
C GLY A 147 -19.68 11.55 -18.17
N THR A 148 -19.06 11.10 -19.25
CA THR A 148 -18.67 11.96 -20.38
C THR A 148 -19.88 12.53 -21.09
N LYS A 149 -20.94 11.75 -21.31
CA LYS A 149 -22.19 12.23 -21.90
C LYS A 149 -22.84 13.31 -21.05
N LYS A 150 -22.95 13.11 -19.74
CA LYS A 150 -23.51 14.09 -18.80
C LYS A 150 -22.72 15.39 -18.79
N GLN A 151 -21.40 15.32 -18.80
CA GLN A 151 -20.55 16.49 -18.88
C GLN A 151 -20.69 17.23 -20.21
N GLY A 152 -20.81 16.51 -21.31
CA GLY A 152 -21.06 17.07 -22.63
C GLY A 152 -22.39 17.80 -22.70
N GLU A 153 -23.46 17.25 -22.14
CA GLU A 153 -24.77 17.87 -22.08
C GLU A 153 -24.75 19.13 -21.20
N MET A 154 -24.06 19.11 -20.06
CA MET A 154 -23.91 20.29 -19.20
C MET A 154 -23.15 21.42 -19.89
N LYS A 155 -22.12 21.13 -20.66
CA LYS A 155 -21.36 22.13 -21.42
C LYS A 155 -22.18 22.79 -22.49
N THR A 156 -23.06 22.04 -23.16
CA THR A 156 -23.96 22.58 -24.18
C THR A 156 -25.11 23.39 -23.56
N GLY A 157 -25.51 23.07 -22.34
CA GLY A 157 -26.58 23.81 -21.62
C GLY A 157 -26.15 25.15 -21.02
N THR A 158 -24.84 25.41 -20.89
CA THR A 158 -24.30 26.65 -20.33
C THR A 158 -23.98 27.74 -21.36
N ARG A 159 -24.17 27.46 -22.60
CA ARG A 159 -24.07 28.45 -23.70
C ARG A 159 -25.45 29.03 -23.95
#